data_43768876fb9bfb946344b4dbca99c5b3
#
_entry.id   43768876fb9bfb946344b4dbca99c5b3
#
_cell.length_a   1.000
_cell.length_b   1.000
_cell.length_c   1.000
_cell.angle_alpha   90.00
_cell.angle_beta   90.00
_cell.angle_gamma   90.00
#
_symmetry.space_group_name_H-M   'P 1'
#
loop_
_entity.id
_entity.type
_entity.pdbx_description
1 polymer ?
#
loop_
_entity_poly.entity_id
_entity_poly.type
_entity_poly.pdbx_seq_one_letter_code
_entity_poly.pdbx_strand_id
1 'polypeptide(L)'
;MTVIAHISDLHISDTAFDEKVFLQAVKEINELHPDMIILTGDITNNGYYKQYEKAMKYLAMFEAPLFAVPGNHDSRNLGYQTFEELVGERSWKLTKDDNFTVIGLDSSAADDNRGHIGIPQHLWMERQLDECVVNDGFSIIALHHHIISIPQTGRERNVLSDAGDILKTITTHEVDLVLSGHKHVPNIWKINETIVVNAGSICSNKLRGKIGNSYIVYNINDDAIEIFLNNVGGEKFLFGKFRRKY
;
A
#
# COMPACT_ATOMS: atom_id res chain seq x y z
N MET A 1 -19.61 8.17 -1.17
CA MET A 1 -18.54 7.64 -2.08
C MET A 1 -17.20 8.04 -1.48
N THR A 2 -16.32 7.08 -1.28
CA THR A 2 -14.95 7.32 -0.78
C THR A 2 -13.96 7.07 -1.91
N VAL A 3 -13.03 8.02 -2.12
CA VAL A 3 -11.98 7.93 -3.14
C VAL A 3 -10.63 7.76 -2.45
N ILE A 4 -9.90 6.70 -2.78
CA ILE A 4 -8.58 6.41 -2.22
C ILE A 4 -7.55 6.37 -3.35
N ALA A 5 -6.44 7.07 -3.18
CA ALA A 5 -5.27 6.89 -4.03
C ALA A 5 -4.27 5.94 -3.33
N HIS A 6 -3.85 4.89 -4.02
CA HIS A 6 -2.85 3.94 -3.52
C HIS A 6 -1.56 4.09 -4.32
N ILE A 7 -0.52 4.46 -3.63
CA ILE A 7 0.82 4.66 -4.18
C ILE A 7 1.82 3.75 -3.47
N SER A 8 2.92 3.41 -4.13
CA SER A 8 3.95 2.52 -3.57
C SER A 8 5.31 2.75 -4.22
N ASP A 9 6.36 2.30 -3.56
CA ASP A 9 7.69 2.08 -4.14
C ASP A 9 8.28 3.34 -4.80
N LEU A 10 8.39 4.44 -4.02
CA LEU A 10 8.99 5.70 -4.47
C LEU A 10 10.51 5.57 -4.65
N HIS A 11 11.17 4.86 -3.74
CA HIS A 11 12.63 4.67 -3.70
C HIS A 11 13.43 5.97 -3.80
N ILE A 12 13.06 6.95 -2.98
CA ILE A 12 13.73 8.26 -2.97
C ILE A 12 15.24 8.08 -2.73
N SER A 13 16.01 8.48 -3.72
CA SER A 13 17.46 8.42 -3.78
C SER A 13 17.95 9.20 -5.00
N ASP A 14 19.27 9.30 -5.17
CA ASP A 14 19.84 9.97 -6.34
C ASP A 14 19.85 9.08 -7.60
N THR A 15 19.59 7.77 -7.45
CA THR A 15 19.74 6.79 -8.55
C THR A 15 18.45 6.10 -8.97
N ALA A 16 17.46 5.99 -8.07
CA ALA A 16 16.23 5.23 -8.35
C ALA A 16 14.98 6.10 -8.50
N PHE A 17 14.98 7.31 -7.99
CA PHE A 17 13.87 8.22 -7.97
C PHE A 17 13.83 9.10 -9.22
N ASP A 18 12.71 9.08 -9.95
CA ASP A 18 12.44 10.01 -11.04
C ASP A 18 11.52 11.13 -10.56
N GLU A 19 12.12 12.29 -10.29
CA GLU A 19 11.43 13.46 -9.78
C GLU A 19 10.36 13.99 -10.74
N LYS A 20 10.60 13.95 -12.05
CA LYS A 20 9.65 14.46 -13.04
C LYS A 20 8.38 13.61 -13.05
N VAL A 21 8.56 12.30 -13.01
CA VAL A 21 7.44 11.34 -12.95
C VAL A 21 6.68 11.52 -11.63
N PHE A 22 7.40 11.70 -10.51
CA PHE A 22 6.76 11.94 -9.22
C PHE A 22 5.92 13.22 -9.22
N LEU A 23 6.45 14.35 -9.70
CA LEU A 23 5.72 15.61 -9.74
C LEU A 23 4.48 15.53 -10.65
N GLN A 24 4.56 14.77 -11.74
CA GLN A 24 3.41 14.49 -12.58
C GLN A 24 2.34 13.69 -11.83
N ALA A 25 2.74 12.64 -11.09
CA ALA A 25 1.83 11.84 -10.29
C ALA A 25 1.17 12.64 -9.17
N VAL A 26 1.91 13.51 -8.48
CA VAL A 26 1.38 14.41 -7.45
C VAL A 26 0.29 15.32 -8.04
N LYS A 27 0.56 15.94 -9.21
CA LYS A 27 -0.41 16.78 -9.89
C LYS A 27 -1.70 16.00 -10.20
N GLU A 28 -1.58 14.83 -10.82
CA GLU A 28 -2.72 14.00 -11.19
C GLU A 28 -3.54 13.54 -9.95
N ILE A 29 -2.86 13.15 -8.87
CA ILE A 29 -3.52 12.70 -7.63
C ILE A 29 -4.22 13.87 -6.94
N ASN A 30 -3.60 15.05 -6.86
CA ASN A 30 -4.24 16.24 -6.28
C ASN A 30 -5.47 16.68 -7.10
N GLU A 31 -5.43 16.61 -8.44
CA GLU A 31 -6.58 16.87 -9.31
C GLU A 31 -7.76 15.90 -9.11
N LEU A 32 -7.51 14.68 -8.58
CA LEU A 32 -8.56 13.72 -8.23
C LEU A 32 -9.26 14.04 -6.91
N HIS A 33 -8.68 14.88 -6.05
CA HIS A 33 -9.15 15.21 -4.70
C HIS A 33 -9.53 13.95 -3.89
N PRO A 34 -8.63 12.97 -3.70
CA PRO A 34 -8.97 11.77 -2.97
C PRO A 34 -9.23 12.09 -1.49
N ASP A 35 -10.08 11.29 -0.84
CA ASP A 35 -10.32 11.40 0.61
C ASP A 35 -9.08 11.06 1.42
N MET A 36 -8.24 10.16 0.91
CA MET A 36 -6.97 9.77 1.52
C MET A 36 -6.00 9.15 0.49
N ILE A 37 -4.73 9.15 0.85
CA ILE A 37 -3.67 8.47 0.12
C ILE A 37 -3.10 7.38 1.02
N ILE A 38 -3.00 6.15 0.51
CA ILE A 38 -2.34 5.03 1.20
C ILE A 38 -1.03 4.73 0.48
N LEU A 39 0.08 4.81 1.22
CA LEU A 39 1.43 4.54 0.72
C LEU A 39 1.93 3.21 1.30
N THR A 40 2.05 2.20 0.44
CA THR A 40 2.45 0.85 0.84
C THR A 40 3.97 0.62 0.77
N GLY A 41 4.74 1.56 1.33
CA GLY A 41 6.16 1.39 1.65
C GLY A 41 7.14 1.65 0.51
N ASP A 42 8.41 1.38 0.82
CA ASP A 42 9.58 1.68 0.00
C ASP A 42 9.62 3.17 -0.41
N ILE A 43 9.41 4.04 0.59
CA ILE A 43 9.52 5.50 0.47
C ILE A 43 10.94 5.87 0.09
N THR A 44 11.91 5.29 0.81
CA THR A 44 13.34 5.50 0.60
C THR A 44 13.98 4.31 -0.11
N ASN A 45 15.16 4.51 -0.68
CA ASN A 45 15.89 3.41 -1.31
C ASN A 45 16.79 2.63 -0.33
N ASN A 46 17.25 3.27 0.74
CA ASN A 46 18.25 2.71 1.64
C ASN A 46 17.97 2.96 3.13
N GLY A 47 16.85 3.59 3.50
CA GLY A 47 16.54 3.91 4.90
C GLY A 47 17.43 5.02 5.51
N TYR A 48 18.21 5.74 4.73
CA TYR A 48 19.06 6.81 5.26
C TYR A 48 18.24 8.03 5.67
N TYR A 49 18.62 8.65 6.78
CA TYR A 49 17.97 9.84 7.30
C TYR A 49 17.78 10.95 6.25
N LYS A 50 18.83 11.25 5.47
CA LYS A 50 18.74 12.25 4.38
C LYS A 50 17.75 11.89 3.27
N GLN A 51 17.50 10.60 3.03
CA GLN A 51 16.49 10.18 2.07
C GLN A 51 15.08 10.41 2.65
N TYR A 52 14.89 10.19 3.94
CA TYR A 52 13.64 10.52 4.63
C TYR A 52 13.39 12.03 4.68
N GLU A 53 14.39 12.87 5.03
CA GLU A 53 14.25 14.32 4.97
C GLU A 53 13.81 14.81 3.58
N LYS A 54 14.38 14.21 2.52
CA LYS A 54 13.99 14.49 1.13
C LYS A 54 12.57 13.97 0.86
N ALA A 55 12.24 12.78 1.33
CA ALA A 55 10.92 12.16 1.17
C ALA A 55 9.82 13.02 1.79
N MET A 56 10.00 13.51 3.00
CA MET A 56 9.00 14.33 3.67
C MET A 56 8.67 15.61 2.90
N LYS A 57 9.64 16.21 2.21
CA LYS A 57 9.41 17.39 1.35
C LYS A 57 8.54 17.04 0.14
N TYR A 58 8.73 15.86 -0.44
CA TYR A 58 7.92 15.40 -1.57
C TYR A 58 6.52 14.95 -1.11
N LEU A 59 6.43 14.20 -0.03
CA LEU A 59 5.13 13.74 0.49
C LEU A 59 4.23 14.91 0.93
N ALA A 60 4.82 16.01 1.42
CA ALA A 60 4.10 17.24 1.75
C ALA A 60 3.48 17.98 0.52
N MET A 61 3.77 17.54 -0.71
CA MET A 61 3.13 18.10 -1.93
C MET A 61 1.74 17.49 -2.20
N PHE A 62 1.40 16.38 -1.57
CA PHE A 62 0.04 15.85 -1.62
C PHE A 62 -0.90 16.67 -0.74
N GLU A 63 -2.08 16.99 -1.27
CA GLU A 63 -3.08 17.78 -0.55
C GLU A 63 -3.98 16.95 0.36
N ALA A 64 -4.21 15.68 -0.01
CA ALA A 64 -5.01 14.75 0.79
C ALA A 64 -4.20 14.15 1.96
N PRO A 65 -4.86 13.75 3.06
CA PRO A 65 -4.20 13.01 4.14
C PRO A 65 -3.50 11.74 3.63
N LEU A 66 -2.23 11.57 4.01
CA LEU A 66 -1.41 10.44 3.59
C LEU A 66 -1.07 9.56 4.79
N PHE A 67 -1.32 8.25 4.63
CA PHE A 67 -1.03 7.20 5.60
C PHE A 67 -0.05 6.20 5.00
N ALA A 68 1.06 5.96 5.68
CA ALA A 68 2.12 5.11 5.16
C ALA A 68 2.41 3.91 6.05
N VAL A 69 2.81 2.81 5.44
CA VAL A 69 3.49 1.70 6.11
C VAL A 69 4.92 1.59 5.58
N PRO A 70 5.90 1.10 6.36
CA PRO A 70 7.26 0.95 5.87
C PRO A 70 7.38 -0.24 4.91
N GLY A 71 8.32 -0.12 3.96
CA GLY A 71 8.79 -1.22 3.14
C GLY A 71 10.14 -1.76 3.61
N ASN A 72 10.64 -2.82 2.96
CA ASN A 72 11.93 -3.40 3.33
C ASN A 72 13.11 -2.46 3.06
N HIS A 73 13.02 -1.57 2.09
CA HIS A 73 14.03 -0.55 1.85
C HIS A 73 14.04 0.54 2.93
N ASP A 74 12.88 0.83 3.50
CA ASP A 74 12.73 1.80 4.57
C ASP A 74 13.35 1.32 5.89
N SER A 75 13.40 0.01 6.11
CA SER A 75 13.91 -0.60 7.34
C SER A 75 15.42 -0.91 7.30
N ARG A 76 16.11 -0.58 6.19
CA ARG A 76 17.56 -0.72 6.07
C ARG A 76 18.30 0.33 6.90
N ASN A 77 19.52 -0.01 7.32
CA ASN A 77 20.43 0.93 8.00
C ASN A 77 19.75 1.65 9.20
N LEU A 78 18.99 0.93 10.00
CA LEU A 78 18.17 1.46 11.13
C LEU A 78 17.08 2.44 10.67
N GLY A 79 16.73 2.45 9.42
CA GLY A 79 15.74 3.38 8.84
C GLY A 79 14.34 3.24 9.45
N TYR A 80 14.00 2.09 10.07
CA TYR A 80 12.76 1.92 10.82
C TYR A 80 12.62 2.93 11.98
N GLN A 81 13.71 3.32 12.62
CA GLN A 81 13.71 4.37 13.66
C GLN A 81 13.43 5.74 13.04
N THR A 82 14.07 6.01 11.90
CA THR A 82 13.85 7.27 11.18
C THR A 82 12.42 7.35 10.61
N PHE A 83 11.85 6.21 10.19
CA PHE A 83 10.44 6.14 9.79
C PHE A 83 9.53 6.56 10.96
N GLU A 84 9.71 5.99 12.15
CA GLU A 84 8.92 6.36 13.34
C GLU A 84 9.09 7.84 13.71
N GLU A 85 10.29 8.40 13.57
CA GLU A 85 10.57 9.80 13.89
C GLU A 85 9.94 10.79 12.91
N LEU A 86 10.02 10.52 11.60
CA LEU A 86 9.69 11.49 10.56
C LEU A 86 8.37 11.20 9.83
N VAL A 87 7.98 9.94 9.68
CA VAL A 87 6.76 9.55 8.94
C VAL A 87 5.62 9.24 9.91
N GLY A 88 5.86 8.41 10.93
CA GLY A 88 4.85 8.05 11.91
C GLY A 88 4.92 6.59 12.35
N GLU A 89 3.87 6.11 13.00
CA GLU A 89 3.77 4.73 13.46
C GLU A 89 3.89 3.74 12.29
N ARG A 90 4.63 2.65 12.48
CA ARG A 90 4.80 1.61 11.46
C ARG A 90 3.57 0.71 11.30
N SER A 91 2.77 0.62 12.36
CA SER A 91 1.49 -0.11 12.35
C SER A 91 0.45 0.77 13.01
N TRP A 92 -0.69 0.94 12.35
CA TRP A 92 -1.68 1.92 12.75
C TRP A 92 -3.10 1.49 12.33
N LYS A 93 -4.09 2.07 12.97
CA LYS A 93 -5.51 1.96 12.61
C LYS A 93 -6.09 3.35 12.37
N LEU A 94 -6.82 3.48 11.29
CA LEU A 94 -7.63 4.65 10.98
C LEU A 94 -9.09 4.20 10.85
N THR A 95 -9.98 4.83 11.58
CA THR A 95 -11.44 4.62 11.43
C THR A 95 -12.08 5.93 11.01
N LYS A 96 -12.88 5.88 9.94
CA LYS A 96 -13.69 7.00 9.43
C LYS A 96 -15.16 6.63 9.53
N ASP A 97 -15.98 7.52 10.09
CA ASP A 97 -17.45 7.40 10.15
C ASP A 97 -17.96 6.07 10.75
N ASP A 98 -17.28 5.55 11.78
CA ASP A 98 -17.55 4.34 12.57
C ASP A 98 -17.59 3.01 11.80
N ASN A 99 -17.68 3.02 10.49
CA ASN A 99 -17.81 1.81 9.66
C ASN A 99 -16.81 1.69 8.50
N PHE A 100 -15.79 2.51 8.45
CA PHE A 100 -14.71 2.43 7.46
C PHE A 100 -13.36 2.38 8.16
N THR A 101 -12.68 1.24 8.10
CA THR A 101 -11.44 1.01 8.83
C THR A 101 -10.29 0.67 7.89
N VAL A 102 -9.16 1.34 8.08
CA VAL A 102 -7.89 1.00 7.44
C VAL A 102 -6.89 0.58 8.51
N ILE A 103 -6.27 -0.57 8.33
CA ILE A 103 -5.24 -1.13 9.22
C ILE A 103 -3.93 -1.17 8.44
N GLY A 104 -2.96 -0.37 8.86
CA GLY A 104 -1.60 -0.41 8.35
C GLY A 104 -0.76 -1.41 9.15
N LEU A 105 -0.02 -2.28 8.45
CA LEU A 105 0.84 -3.30 9.05
C LEU A 105 2.29 -3.12 8.60
N ASP A 106 3.21 -3.15 9.54
CA ASP A 106 4.63 -3.26 9.24
C ASP A 106 4.98 -4.71 8.89
N SER A 107 5.22 -4.96 7.62
CA SER A 107 5.69 -6.25 7.14
C SER A 107 7.21 -6.29 6.92
N SER A 108 7.92 -5.23 7.26
CA SER A 108 9.37 -5.12 7.05
C SER A 108 10.18 -5.70 8.19
N ALA A 109 11.41 -6.06 7.90
CA ALA A 109 12.40 -6.44 8.90
C ALA A 109 13.71 -5.68 8.66
N ALA A 110 14.45 -5.40 9.74
CA ALA A 110 15.70 -4.66 9.66
C ALA A 110 16.70 -5.40 8.76
N ASP A 111 17.17 -4.72 7.71
CA ASP A 111 18.18 -5.22 6.75
C ASP A 111 17.82 -6.56 6.06
N ASP A 112 16.53 -6.92 6.03
CA ASP A 112 16.02 -8.10 5.32
C ASP A 112 15.01 -7.69 4.24
N ASN A 113 15.07 -8.36 3.09
CA ASN A 113 14.09 -8.16 2.02
C ASN A 113 12.87 -9.08 2.12
N ARG A 114 12.88 -10.00 3.09
CA ARG A 114 11.76 -10.88 3.37
C ARG A 114 10.81 -10.18 4.34
N GLY A 115 9.52 -10.31 4.08
CA GLY A 115 8.49 -9.75 4.94
C GLY A 115 7.91 -10.78 5.89
N HIS A 116 7.45 -10.32 7.06
CA HIS A 116 6.61 -11.07 7.97
C HIS A 116 5.85 -10.12 8.89
N ILE A 117 4.70 -10.54 9.38
CA ILE A 117 3.90 -9.77 10.34
C ILE A 117 4.28 -10.15 11.78
N GLY A 118 4.47 -11.43 12.02
CA GLY A 118 4.76 -11.98 13.34
C GLY A 118 3.56 -12.02 14.28
N ILE A 119 3.64 -12.89 15.29
CA ILE A 119 2.52 -13.19 16.18
C ILE A 119 1.93 -11.95 16.90
N PRO A 120 2.73 -11.05 17.50
CA PRO A 120 2.16 -9.92 18.24
C PRO A 120 1.31 -9.00 17.38
N GLN A 121 1.80 -8.65 16.18
CA GLN A 121 1.10 -7.77 15.24
C GLN A 121 -0.11 -8.49 14.60
N HIS A 122 0.00 -9.80 14.33
CA HIS A 122 -1.10 -10.61 13.85
C HIS A 122 -2.27 -10.62 14.85
N LEU A 123 -2.01 -10.90 16.13
CA LEU A 123 -3.03 -10.86 17.18
C LEU A 123 -3.62 -9.45 17.39
N TRP A 124 -2.82 -8.41 17.18
CA TRP A 124 -3.32 -7.04 17.20
C TRP A 124 -4.27 -6.79 16.03
N MET A 125 -3.88 -7.19 14.82
CA MET A 125 -4.71 -7.08 13.61
C MET A 125 -6.06 -7.81 13.78
N GLU A 126 -6.06 -9.04 14.31
CA GLU A 126 -7.28 -9.82 14.56
C GLU A 126 -8.24 -9.04 15.46
N ARG A 127 -7.77 -8.49 16.57
CA ARG A 127 -8.61 -7.66 17.47
C ARG A 127 -9.20 -6.44 16.77
N GLN A 128 -8.43 -5.80 15.88
CA GLN A 128 -8.95 -4.64 15.15
C GLN A 128 -10.03 -5.05 14.13
N LEU A 129 -9.88 -6.22 13.52
CA LEU A 129 -10.86 -6.79 12.58
C LEU A 129 -12.13 -7.25 13.29
N ASP A 130 -12.02 -7.87 14.47
CA ASP A 130 -13.17 -8.25 15.30
C ASP A 130 -14.07 -7.02 15.60
N GLU A 131 -13.46 -5.88 15.94
CA GLU A 131 -14.18 -4.63 16.17
C GLU A 131 -14.87 -4.13 14.89
N CYS A 132 -14.24 -4.30 13.73
CA CYS A 132 -14.80 -3.89 12.44
C CYS A 132 -16.01 -4.75 12.04
N VAL A 133 -15.93 -6.07 12.21
CA VAL A 133 -17.00 -7.02 11.91
C VAL A 133 -18.25 -6.72 12.74
N VAL A 134 -18.09 -6.38 14.02
CA VAL A 134 -19.22 -6.03 14.90
C VAL A 134 -20.03 -4.83 14.38
N ASN A 135 -19.37 -3.91 13.67
CA ASN A 135 -19.97 -2.68 13.14
C ASN A 135 -20.41 -2.80 11.67
N ASP A 136 -20.36 -4.00 11.07
CA ASP A 136 -20.64 -4.23 9.65
C ASP A 136 -19.86 -3.26 8.73
N GLY A 137 -18.59 -3.05 9.09
CA GLY A 137 -17.75 -2.02 8.52
C GLY A 137 -16.95 -2.48 7.30
N PHE A 138 -16.64 -1.53 6.41
CA PHE A 138 -15.68 -1.73 5.32
C PHE A 138 -14.25 -1.74 5.84
N SER A 139 -13.48 -2.78 5.51
CA SER A 139 -12.14 -2.97 6.04
C SER A 139 -11.06 -3.03 4.95
N ILE A 140 -9.97 -2.32 5.21
CA ILE A 140 -8.77 -2.32 4.36
C ILE A 140 -7.57 -2.72 5.19
N ILE A 141 -6.74 -3.62 4.69
CA ILE A 141 -5.40 -3.89 5.20
C ILE A 141 -4.37 -3.33 4.21
N ALA A 142 -3.44 -2.53 4.71
CA ALA A 142 -2.31 -2.01 3.95
C ALA A 142 -1.00 -2.54 4.52
N LEU A 143 -0.16 -3.14 3.67
CA LEU A 143 1.16 -3.65 4.03
C LEU A 143 2.09 -3.56 2.81
N HIS A 144 3.41 -3.62 3.01
CA HIS A 144 4.32 -3.54 1.87
C HIS A 144 4.46 -4.86 1.11
N HIS A 145 4.78 -5.96 1.81
CA HIS A 145 4.99 -7.25 1.16
C HIS A 145 3.67 -7.89 0.75
N HIS A 146 3.62 -8.38 -0.49
CA HIS A 146 2.43 -9.06 -1.02
C HIS A 146 2.20 -10.41 -0.35
N ILE A 147 0.94 -10.77 -0.18
CA ILE A 147 0.53 -12.04 0.46
C ILE A 147 0.31 -13.18 -0.55
N ILE A 148 0.26 -12.85 -1.82
CA ILE A 148 0.08 -13.80 -2.93
C ILE A 148 1.07 -13.46 -4.04
N SER A 149 1.67 -14.48 -4.64
CA SER A 149 2.65 -14.31 -5.73
C SER A 149 2.11 -13.47 -6.87
N ILE A 150 2.91 -12.52 -7.33
CA ILE A 150 2.56 -11.62 -8.43
C ILE A 150 3.08 -12.19 -9.76
N PRO A 151 2.22 -12.39 -10.77
CA PRO A 151 2.65 -12.88 -12.07
C PRO A 151 3.70 -11.98 -12.73
N GLN A 152 4.57 -12.57 -13.57
CA GLN A 152 5.60 -11.87 -14.33
C GLN A 152 6.74 -11.24 -13.51
N THR A 153 6.82 -11.51 -12.21
CA THR A 153 7.90 -11.00 -11.35
C THR A 153 9.06 -11.98 -11.18
N GLY A 154 9.06 -13.07 -11.94
CA GLY A 154 10.08 -14.11 -11.91
C GLY A 154 9.90 -15.09 -10.76
N ARG A 155 11.03 -15.64 -10.24
CA ARG A 155 10.99 -16.58 -9.13
C ARG A 155 10.49 -15.88 -7.87
N GLU A 156 9.41 -16.39 -7.27
CA GLU A 156 8.90 -15.85 -6.03
C GLU A 156 9.80 -16.21 -4.83
N ARG A 157 10.30 -15.19 -4.14
CA ARG A 157 11.16 -15.36 -2.95
C ARG A 157 10.75 -14.48 -1.77
N ASN A 158 9.95 -13.46 -2.02
CA ASN A 158 9.67 -12.38 -1.06
C ASN A 158 8.16 -12.19 -0.86
N VAL A 159 7.38 -13.24 -1.05
CA VAL A 159 6.02 -13.32 -0.50
C VAL A 159 6.16 -13.25 1.02
N LEU A 160 5.19 -12.69 1.69
CA LEU A 160 5.16 -12.62 3.16
C LEU A 160 5.38 -14.02 3.75
N SER A 161 6.33 -14.19 4.67
CA SER A 161 6.73 -15.52 5.14
C SER A 161 5.64 -16.25 5.95
N ASP A 162 4.78 -15.50 6.63
CA ASP A 162 3.59 -15.95 7.36
C ASP A 162 2.29 -15.66 6.58
N ALA A 163 2.38 -15.54 5.25
CA ALA A 163 1.24 -15.22 4.38
C ALA A 163 0.04 -16.16 4.56
N GLY A 164 0.28 -17.45 4.84
CA GLY A 164 -0.79 -18.44 5.03
C GLY A 164 -1.68 -18.11 6.24
N ASP A 165 -1.07 -17.75 7.36
CA ASP A 165 -1.79 -17.39 8.59
C ASP A 165 -2.52 -16.05 8.42
N ILE A 166 -1.85 -15.07 7.83
CA ILE A 166 -2.42 -13.75 7.53
C ILE A 166 -3.60 -13.88 6.55
N LEU A 167 -3.45 -14.65 5.48
CA LEU A 167 -4.52 -14.88 4.50
C LEU A 167 -5.72 -15.58 5.12
N LYS A 168 -5.48 -16.54 6.03
CA LYS A 168 -6.56 -17.20 6.78
C LYS A 168 -7.36 -16.18 7.59
N THR A 169 -6.69 -15.33 8.36
CA THR A 169 -7.36 -14.29 9.17
C THR A 169 -8.13 -13.32 8.30
N ILE A 170 -7.51 -12.80 7.22
CA ILE A 170 -8.13 -11.90 6.25
C ILE A 170 -9.41 -12.48 5.66
N THR A 171 -9.37 -13.75 5.23
CA THR A 171 -10.54 -14.41 4.62
C THR A 171 -11.60 -14.80 5.65
N THR A 172 -11.22 -15.11 6.88
CA THR A 172 -12.15 -15.42 7.98
C THR A 172 -12.94 -14.18 8.42
N HIS A 173 -12.29 -13.02 8.48
CA HIS A 173 -12.92 -11.72 8.80
C HIS A 173 -13.51 -11.02 7.57
N GLU A 174 -13.45 -11.69 6.41
CA GLU A 174 -14.00 -11.16 5.14
C GLU A 174 -13.53 -9.73 4.82
N VAL A 175 -12.24 -9.45 5.05
CA VAL A 175 -11.63 -8.15 4.73
C VAL A 175 -11.91 -7.76 3.29
N ASP A 176 -12.40 -6.54 3.04
CA ASP A 176 -12.80 -6.09 1.70
C ASP A 176 -11.62 -5.89 0.78
N LEU A 177 -10.58 -5.17 1.25
CA LEU A 177 -9.39 -4.85 0.44
C LEU A 177 -8.09 -5.16 1.18
N VAL A 178 -7.11 -5.71 0.45
CA VAL A 178 -5.72 -5.78 0.88
C VAL A 178 -4.85 -5.07 -0.14
N LEU A 179 -4.08 -4.08 0.33
CA LEU A 179 -3.23 -3.23 -0.49
C LEU A 179 -1.76 -3.55 -0.23
N SER A 180 -0.98 -3.75 -1.28
CA SER A 180 0.45 -4.04 -1.19
C SER A 180 1.27 -3.43 -2.33
N GLY A 181 2.60 -3.45 -2.21
CA GLY A 181 3.56 -2.97 -3.21
C GLY A 181 4.67 -3.98 -3.49
N HIS A 182 5.95 -3.56 -3.32
CA HIS A 182 7.16 -4.39 -3.32
C HIS A 182 7.58 -4.96 -4.70
N LYS A 183 6.65 -5.42 -5.51
CA LYS A 183 6.98 -6.06 -6.79
C LYS A 183 7.02 -5.10 -7.96
N HIS A 184 6.57 -3.88 -7.81
CA HIS A 184 6.47 -2.86 -8.86
C HIS A 184 5.64 -3.32 -10.07
N VAL A 185 4.77 -4.30 -9.89
CA VAL A 185 3.88 -4.83 -10.93
C VAL A 185 2.44 -4.77 -10.43
N PRO A 186 1.59 -3.94 -11.00
CA PRO A 186 0.18 -3.89 -10.63
C PRO A 186 -0.51 -5.23 -10.89
N ASN A 187 -1.26 -5.72 -9.92
CA ASN A 187 -2.05 -6.94 -10.07
C ASN A 187 -3.25 -6.95 -9.14
N ILE A 188 -4.32 -7.62 -9.55
CA ILE A 188 -5.51 -7.86 -8.74
C ILE A 188 -5.79 -9.35 -8.63
N TRP A 189 -6.07 -9.80 -7.42
CA TRP A 189 -6.64 -11.10 -7.11
C TRP A 189 -7.97 -10.93 -6.36
N LYS A 190 -8.93 -11.82 -6.60
CA LYS A 190 -10.09 -11.99 -5.72
C LYS A 190 -10.01 -13.37 -5.09
N ILE A 191 -10.02 -13.43 -3.75
CA ILE A 191 -9.99 -14.65 -2.96
C ILE A 191 -11.19 -14.63 -2.03
N ASN A 192 -12.12 -15.53 -2.25
CA ASN A 192 -13.46 -15.44 -1.66
C ASN A 192 -14.04 -14.04 -1.94
N GLU A 193 -14.33 -13.28 -0.90
CA GLU A 193 -14.83 -11.92 -1.04
C GLU A 193 -13.74 -10.84 -0.94
N THR A 194 -12.55 -11.20 -0.51
CA THR A 194 -11.43 -10.27 -0.36
C THR A 194 -10.79 -9.94 -1.71
N ILE A 195 -10.59 -8.66 -1.98
CA ILE A 195 -9.86 -8.16 -3.15
C ILE A 195 -8.44 -7.83 -2.72
N VAL A 196 -7.45 -8.48 -3.31
CA VAL A 196 -6.03 -8.25 -3.02
C VAL A 196 -5.41 -7.50 -4.18
N VAL A 197 -4.85 -6.33 -3.92
CA VAL A 197 -4.31 -5.44 -4.94
C VAL A 197 -2.85 -5.13 -4.65
N ASN A 198 -2.01 -5.39 -5.65
CA ASN A 198 -0.62 -4.97 -5.63
C ASN A 198 -0.44 -3.73 -6.52
N ALA A 199 0.19 -2.69 -5.99
CA ALA A 199 0.51 -1.49 -6.75
C ALA A 199 1.82 -1.65 -7.56
N GLY A 200 1.94 -0.85 -8.61
CA GLY A 200 3.21 -0.58 -9.27
C GLY A 200 4.03 0.46 -8.52
N SER A 201 5.23 0.75 -9.01
CA SER A 201 5.98 1.90 -8.52
C SER A 201 5.42 3.20 -9.10
N ILE A 202 5.22 4.20 -8.26
CA ILE A 202 4.69 5.50 -8.70
C ILE A 202 5.71 6.29 -9.53
N CYS A 203 7.00 6.20 -9.20
CA CYS A 203 8.02 7.08 -9.82
C CYS A 203 9.44 6.49 -9.86
N SER A 204 9.65 5.25 -9.40
CA SER A 204 10.99 4.67 -9.45
C SER A 204 11.34 4.18 -10.85
N ASN A 205 12.62 4.30 -11.21
CA ASN A 205 13.15 3.69 -12.43
C ASN A 205 13.40 2.17 -12.30
N LYS A 206 13.16 1.59 -11.12
CA LYS A 206 13.23 0.14 -10.85
C LYS A 206 11.99 -0.60 -11.32
N LEU A 207 11.57 -0.37 -12.55
CA LEU A 207 10.38 -0.99 -13.11
C LEU A 207 10.58 -2.49 -13.37
N ARG A 208 9.48 -3.24 -13.27
CA ARG A 208 9.40 -4.66 -13.63
C ARG A 208 8.16 -4.88 -14.53
N GLY A 209 8.21 -5.94 -15.33
CA GLY A 209 7.11 -6.21 -16.27
C GLY A 209 7.07 -5.21 -17.42
N LYS A 210 5.85 -4.99 -17.96
CA LYS A 210 5.61 -4.14 -19.13
C LYS A 210 4.87 -2.83 -18.79
N ILE A 211 4.47 -2.66 -17.54
CA ILE A 211 3.72 -1.48 -17.06
C ILE A 211 4.74 -0.47 -16.54
N GLY A 212 4.59 0.79 -16.92
CA GLY A 212 5.40 1.90 -16.43
C GLY A 212 5.05 2.33 -15.02
N ASN A 213 5.49 3.50 -14.62
CA ASN A 213 5.12 4.09 -13.35
C ASN A 213 3.61 4.32 -13.28
N SER A 214 3.01 3.91 -12.16
CA SER A 214 1.56 3.89 -12.02
C SER A 214 1.13 3.99 -10.56
N TYR A 215 -0.12 4.40 -10.37
CA TYR A 215 -0.82 4.39 -9.09
C TYR A 215 -2.23 3.83 -9.28
N ILE A 216 -2.88 3.46 -8.19
CA ILE A 216 -4.22 2.86 -8.23
C ILE A 216 -5.20 3.79 -7.52
N VAL A 217 -6.40 3.93 -8.08
CA VAL A 217 -7.49 4.72 -7.50
C VAL A 217 -8.67 3.79 -7.25
N TYR A 218 -9.21 3.84 -6.04
CA TYR A 218 -10.41 3.14 -5.65
C TYR A 218 -11.56 4.12 -5.51
N ASN A 219 -12.66 3.86 -6.20
CA ASN A 219 -13.93 4.52 -5.97
C ASN A 219 -14.85 3.53 -5.24
N ILE A 220 -15.12 3.81 -3.98
CA ILE A 220 -15.89 2.95 -3.10
C ILE A 220 -17.23 3.64 -2.81
N ASN A 221 -18.31 3.01 -3.22
CA ASN A 221 -19.68 3.43 -2.89
C ASN A 221 -20.44 2.26 -2.22
N ASP A 222 -21.71 2.44 -1.94
CA ASP A 222 -22.52 1.43 -1.24
C ASP A 222 -22.70 0.14 -2.05
N ASP A 223 -22.64 0.20 -3.38
CA ASP A 223 -22.92 -0.94 -4.26
C ASP A 223 -21.65 -1.61 -4.81
N ALA A 224 -20.57 -0.86 -4.99
CA ALA A 224 -19.42 -1.31 -5.76
C ALA A 224 -18.09 -0.71 -5.32
N ILE A 225 -17.03 -1.47 -5.62
CA ILE A 225 -15.64 -1.04 -5.57
C ILE A 225 -15.14 -1.01 -7.01
N GLU A 226 -14.86 0.18 -7.53
CA GLU A 226 -14.23 0.35 -8.85
C GLU A 226 -12.75 0.68 -8.65
N ILE A 227 -11.89 -0.09 -9.29
CA ILE A 227 -10.43 0.01 -9.17
C ILE A 227 -9.87 0.44 -10.51
N PHE A 228 -9.14 1.54 -10.51
CA PHE A 228 -8.54 2.09 -11.72
C PHE A 228 -7.02 2.06 -11.61
N LEU A 229 -6.36 1.53 -12.62
CA LEU A 229 -4.92 1.67 -12.82
C LEU A 229 -4.67 2.93 -13.65
N ASN A 230 -3.87 3.85 -13.11
CA ASN A 230 -3.49 5.09 -13.77
C ASN A 230 -2.00 5.04 -14.09
N ASN A 231 -1.63 5.07 -15.35
CA ASN A 231 -0.24 5.27 -15.75
C ASN A 231 0.11 6.73 -15.58
N VAL A 232 1.20 7.04 -14.90
CA VAL A 232 1.63 8.43 -14.68
C VAL A 232 1.93 9.10 -16.02
N GLY A 233 1.28 10.21 -16.30
CA GLY A 233 1.37 10.92 -17.58
C GLY A 233 0.69 10.20 -18.74
N GLY A 234 -0.13 9.19 -18.48
CA GLY A 234 -0.71 8.32 -19.49
C GLY A 234 -2.19 8.01 -19.30
N GLU A 235 -2.60 6.85 -19.74
CA GLU A 235 -3.99 6.43 -19.75
C GLU A 235 -4.42 5.82 -18.40
N LYS A 236 -5.71 5.97 -18.10
CA LYS A 236 -6.44 5.36 -17.00
C LYS A 236 -7.22 4.15 -17.51
N PHE A 237 -7.12 3.03 -16.81
CA PHE A 237 -7.82 1.80 -17.14
C PHE A 237 -8.72 1.35 -16.00
N LEU A 238 -9.90 0.85 -16.30
CA LEU A 238 -10.69 0.08 -15.33
C LEU A 238 -9.97 -1.24 -15.07
N PHE A 239 -9.34 -1.36 -13.91
CA PHE A 239 -8.53 -2.51 -13.53
C PHE A 239 -9.37 -3.63 -12.91
N GLY A 240 -10.45 -3.26 -12.22
CA GLY A 240 -11.46 -4.18 -11.69
C GLY A 240 -12.71 -3.45 -11.22
N LYS A 241 -13.83 -4.18 -11.24
CA LYS A 241 -15.10 -3.72 -10.66
C LYS A 241 -15.74 -4.88 -9.90
N PHE A 242 -16.00 -4.66 -8.63
CA PHE A 242 -16.51 -5.67 -7.73
C PHE A 242 -17.76 -5.14 -7.02
N ARG A 243 -18.72 -6.03 -6.81
CA ARG A 243 -19.88 -5.70 -6.01
C ARG A 243 -19.46 -5.64 -4.54
N ARG A 244 -19.86 -4.62 -3.84
CA ARG A 244 -19.66 -4.53 -2.40
C ARG A 244 -20.62 -5.52 -1.71
N LYS A 245 -20.18 -6.15 -0.64
CA LYS A 245 -21.10 -6.75 0.32
C LYS A 245 -21.75 -5.61 1.09
N TYR A 246 -22.97 -5.67 1.33
CA TYR A 246 -23.84 -4.72 2.04
C TYR A 246 -23.19 -3.61 2.82
#